data_c811f026b72bbfa74c23d05665b9843c
#
_entry.id   c811f026b72bbfa74c23d05665b9843c
#
_cell.length_a   1.000
_cell.length_b   1.000
_cell.length_c   1.000
_cell.angle_alpha   90.00
_cell.angle_beta   90.00
_cell.angle_gamma   90.00
#
_symmetry.space_group_name_H-M   'P 1'
#
loop_
_entity.id
_entity.type
_entity.pdbx_description
1 polymer ?
#
loop_
_entity_poly.entity_id
_entity_poly.type
_entity_poly.pdbx_seq_one_letter_code
_entity_poly.pdbx_strand_id
1 'polypeptide(L)'
;AIITSGAYLGNLINMGVVHAAFWLTLEPVAFMNDFAGKFDLLVMTLPLTFLPSLLAIIVAIWSTRKTILARNYWLCALVLSLIGLGLSAVYFIPMNNGFVAQSFTPEEARVNLEFWYNLHWVRVALSAVSCLFTLLAFKATVNARHQIIQS
;
A
#
# COMPACT_ATOMS: atom_id res chain seq x y z
N ALA A 1 -10.03 7.67 -7.67
CA ALA A 1 -8.78 7.72 -6.91
C ALA A 1 -9.01 7.59 -5.40
N ILE A 2 -9.80 8.47 -4.74
CA ILE A 2 -9.99 8.44 -3.28
C ILE A 2 -10.49 7.08 -2.79
N ILE A 3 -11.58 6.55 -3.36
CA ILE A 3 -12.16 5.26 -2.97
C ILE A 3 -11.14 4.13 -3.16
N THR A 4 -10.46 4.10 -4.29
CA THR A 4 -9.47 3.06 -4.60
C THR A 4 -8.24 3.15 -3.72
N SER A 5 -7.75 4.37 -3.40
CA SER A 5 -6.66 4.57 -2.45
C SER A 5 -7.05 4.18 -1.02
N GLY A 6 -8.29 4.49 -0.62
CA GLY A 6 -8.84 4.05 0.67
C GLY A 6 -8.98 2.52 0.75
N ALA A 7 -9.41 1.86 -0.33
CA ALA A 7 -9.49 0.40 -0.39
C ALA A 7 -8.10 -0.26 -0.27
N TYR A 8 -7.09 0.30 -0.95
CA TYR A 8 -5.71 -0.18 -0.82
C TYR A 8 -5.17 0.01 0.60
N LEU A 9 -5.38 1.18 1.22
CA LEU A 9 -5.01 1.44 2.60
C LEU A 9 -5.71 0.46 3.56
N GLY A 10 -7.02 0.24 3.39
CA GLY A 10 -7.79 -0.70 4.20
C GLY A 10 -7.26 -2.14 4.08
N ASN A 11 -6.86 -2.56 2.88
CA ASN A 11 -6.24 -3.86 2.65
C ASN A 11 -4.90 -4.00 3.39
N LEU A 12 -4.03 -2.96 3.35
CA LEU A 12 -2.78 -2.95 4.11
C LEU A 12 -3.05 -3.00 5.62
N ILE A 13 -3.99 -2.23 6.15
CA ILE A 13 -4.35 -2.25 7.57
C ILE A 13 -4.84 -3.66 7.97
N ASN A 14 -5.72 -4.26 7.18
CA ASN A 14 -6.21 -5.62 7.44
C ASN A 14 -5.06 -6.64 7.48
N MET A 15 -4.11 -6.54 6.54
CA MET A 15 -2.93 -7.40 6.52
C MET A 15 -2.11 -7.27 7.82
N GLY A 16 -1.88 -6.05 8.30
CA GLY A 16 -1.11 -5.80 9.52
C GLY A 16 -1.83 -6.24 10.80
N VAL A 17 -3.12 -5.87 10.92
CA VAL A 17 -3.88 -6.08 12.16
C VAL A 17 -4.38 -7.53 12.30
N VAL A 18 -4.76 -8.17 11.20
CA VAL A 18 -5.37 -9.50 11.25
C VAL A 18 -4.32 -10.58 10.98
N HIS A 19 -3.68 -10.53 9.81
CA HIS A 19 -2.80 -11.62 9.39
C HIS A 19 -1.44 -11.58 10.08
N ALA A 20 -0.75 -10.44 10.01
CA ALA A 20 0.60 -10.34 10.55
C ALA A 20 0.64 -10.40 12.08
N ALA A 21 -0.34 -9.79 12.76
CA ALA A 21 -0.48 -9.90 14.21
C ALA A 21 -0.73 -11.37 14.64
N PHE A 22 -1.55 -12.09 13.90
CA PHE A 22 -1.77 -13.52 14.13
C PHE A 22 -0.49 -14.35 13.91
N TRP A 23 0.25 -14.10 12.84
CA TRP A 23 1.49 -14.82 12.55
C TRP A 23 2.56 -14.63 13.63
N LEU A 24 2.62 -13.47 14.26
CA LEU A 24 3.53 -13.22 15.38
C LEU A 24 3.22 -14.08 16.61
N THR A 25 2.01 -14.62 16.74
CA THR A 25 1.63 -15.53 17.83
C THR A 25 1.99 -16.99 17.58
N LEU A 26 2.30 -17.33 16.32
CA LEU A 26 2.61 -18.71 15.92
C LEU A 26 4.08 -19.05 16.18
N GLU A 27 4.35 -20.35 16.39
CA GLU A 27 5.70 -20.88 16.27
C GLU A 27 6.22 -20.70 14.85
N PRO A 28 7.55 -20.45 14.64
CA PRO A 28 8.09 -20.07 13.32
C PRO A 28 7.77 -21.03 12.18
N VAL A 29 7.82 -22.33 12.41
CA VAL A 29 7.48 -23.34 11.40
C VAL A 29 5.98 -23.32 11.08
N ALA A 30 5.14 -23.18 12.11
CA ALA A 30 3.70 -23.08 11.94
C ALA A 30 3.31 -21.80 11.18
N PHE A 31 4.00 -20.69 11.46
CA PHE A 31 3.86 -19.45 10.71
C PHE A 31 4.18 -19.65 9.22
N MET A 32 5.35 -20.19 8.87
CA MET A 32 5.74 -20.38 7.47
C MET A 32 4.76 -21.29 6.72
N ASN A 33 4.24 -22.34 7.36
CA ASN A 33 3.22 -23.22 6.80
C ASN A 33 1.90 -22.48 6.54
N ASP A 34 1.42 -21.70 7.51
CA ASP A 34 0.18 -20.92 7.36
C ASP A 34 0.32 -19.84 6.30
N PHE A 35 1.48 -19.16 6.27
CA PHE A 35 1.80 -18.15 5.27
C PHE A 35 1.80 -18.75 3.86
N ALA A 36 2.51 -19.86 3.65
CA ALA A 36 2.58 -20.54 2.35
C ALA A 36 1.18 -21.00 1.88
N GLY A 37 0.37 -21.55 2.79
CA GLY A 37 -0.98 -22.02 2.46
C GLY A 37 -1.96 -20.91 2.07
N LYS A 38 -1.72 -19.66 2.51
CA LYS A 38 -2.57 -18.49 2.22
C LYS A 38 -1.98 -17.56 1.17
N PHE A 39 -0.74 -17.77 0.75
CA PHE A 39 0.05 -16.81 -0.03
C PHE A 39 -0.65 -16.35 -1.30
N ASP A 40 -1.17 -17.27 -2.11
CA ASP A 40 -1.80 -16.95 -3.39
C ASP A 40 -3.02 -16.04 -3.22
N LEU A 41 -3.84 -16.28 -2.19
CA LEU A 41 -5.01 -15.45 -1.90
C LEU A 41 -4.59 -14.05 -1.44
N LEU A 42 -3.58 -13.97 -0.56
CA LEU A 42 -3.09 -12.70 -0.02
C LEU A 42 -2.41 -11.84 -1.09
N VAL A 43 -1.59 -12.46 -1.93
CA VAL A 43 -0.88 -11.77 -3.02
C VAL A 43 -1.85 -11.21 -4.05
N MET A 44 -2.95 -11.90 -4.37
CA MET A 44 -3.94 -11.41 -5.32
C MET A 44 -4.67 -10.14 -4.85
N THR A 45 -4.92 -9.99 -3.55
CA THR A 45 -5.67 -8.84 -3.03
C THR A 45 -4.91 -7.52 -3.16
N LEU A 46 -3.58 -7.55 -3.11
CA LEU A 46 -2.74 -6.35 -3.21
C LEU A 46 -2.83 -5.68 -4.59
N PRO A 47 -2.54 -6.36 -5.72
CA PRO A 47 -2.66 -5.73 -7.04
C PRO A 47 -4.11 -5.35 -7.37
N LEU A 48 -5.11 -6.11 -6.92
CA LEU A 48 -6.53 -5.78 -7.13
C LEU A 48 -6.93 -4.43 -6.51
N THR A 49 -6.31 -4.04 -5.42
CA THR A 49 -6.58 -2.74 -4.76
C THR A 49 -5.59 -1.67 -5.17
N PHE A 50 -4.32 -2.02 -5.38
CA PHE A 50 -3.25 -1.08 -5.71
C PHE A 50 -3.32 -0.57 -7.16
N LEU A 51 -3.49 -1.47 -8.16
CA LEU A 51 -3.48 -1.06 -9.57
C LEU A 51 -4.60 -0.08 -9.92
N PRO A 52 -5.86 -0.29 -9.50
CA PRO A 52 -6.91 0.71 -9.71
C PRO A 52 -6.60 2.04 -9.01
N SER A 53 -5.98 2.03 -7.84
CA SER A 53 -5.56 3.24 -7.14
C SER A 53 -4.51 4.01 -7.95
N LEU A 54 -3.46 3.32 -8.39
CA LEU A 54 -2.37 3.90 -9.18
C LEU A 54 -2.88 4.50 -10.50
N LEU A 55 -3.69 3.74 -11.24
CA LEU A 55 -4.28 4.20 -12.50
C LEU A 55 -5.18 5.43 -12.30
N ALA A 56 -5.99 5.43 -11.25
CA ALA A 56 -6.88 6.55 -10.93
C ALA A 56 -6.09 7.82 -10.55
N ILE A 57 -4.96 7.70 -9.85
CA ILE A 57 -4.06 8.83 -9.55
C ILE A 57 -3.45 9.37 -10.84
N ILE A 58 -2.96 8.51 -11.73
CA ILE A 58 -2.37 8.93 -13.02
C ILE A 58 -3.40 9.68 -13.88
N VAL A 59 -4.61 9.15 -13.99
CA VAL A 59 -5.72 9.80 -14.72
C VAL A 59 -6.07 11.16 -14.08
N ALA A 60 -6.07 11.24 -12.75
CA ALA A 60 -6.33 12.49 -12.02
C ALA A 60 -5.25 13.54 -12.27
N ILE A 61 -3.98 13.18 -12.32
CA ILE A 61 -2.86 14.07 -12.69
C ILE A 61 -3.12 14.66 -14.08
N TRP A 62 -3.43 13.82 -15.04
CA TRP A 62 -3.68 14.26 -16.40
C TRP A 62 -4.89 15.19 -16.52
N SER A 63 -5.99 14.83 -15.81
CA SER A 63 -7.24 15.61 -15.81
C SER A 63 -7.10 16.98 -15.12
N THR A 64 -6.16 17.10 -14.16
CA THR A 64 -5.94 18.33 -13.39
C THR A 64 -4.69 19.11 -13.83
N ARG A 65 -4.13 18.79 -15.01
CA ARG A 65 -2.86 19.37 -15.49
C ARG A 65 -2.83 20.91 -15.52
N LYS A 66 -4.00 21.55 -15.67
CA LYS A 66 -4.12 23.03 -15.68
C LYS A 66 -4.24 23.63 -14.28
N THR A 67 -4.52 22.84 -13.26
CA THR A 67 -4.68 23.29 -11.87
C THR A 67 -3.44 22.88 -11.07
N ILE A 68 -2.45 23.78 -11.01
CA ILE A 68 -1.10 23.49 -10.48
C ILE A 68 -1.16 22.86 -9.09
N LEU A 69 -1.95 23.45 -8.16
CA LEU A 69 -2.02 22.96 -6.78
C LEU A 69 -2.60 21.53 -6.71
N ALA A 70 -3.69 21.26 -7.42
CA ALA A 70 -4.29 19.94 -7.45
C ALA A 70 -3.34 18.91 -8.06
N ARG A 71 -2.71 19.25 -9.19
CA ARG A 71 -1.72 18.40 -9.84
C ARG A 71 -0.55 18.05 -8.91
N ASN A 72 -0.03 19.02 -8.17
CA ASN A 72 1.10 18.78 -7.26
C ASN A 72 0.71 17.82 -6.12
N TYR A 73 -0.48 17.93 -5.56
CA TYR A 73 -0.97 16.97 -4.57
C TYR A 73 -1.13 15.55 -5.16
N TRP A 74 -1.65 15.43 -6.40
CA TRP A 74 -1.71 14.12 -7.08
C TRP A 74 -0.31 13.54 -7.32
N LEU A 75 0.67 14.38 -7.68
CA LEU A 75 2.07 13.94 -7.84
C LEU A 75 2.68 13.47 -6.52
N CYS A 76 2.41 14.14 -5.40
CA CYS A 76 2.84 13.68 -4.09
C CYS A 76 2.22 12.30 -3.76
N ALA A 77 0.93 12.11 -4.03
CA ALA A 77 0.27 10.81 -3.83
C ALA A 77 0.91 9.71 -4.71
N LEU A 78 1.23 10.02 -5.98
CA LEU A 78 1.90 9.10 -6.89
C LEU A 78 3.29 8.70 -6.37
N VAL A 79 4.11 9.67 -5.98
CA VAL A 79 5.47 9.42 -5.47
C VAL A 79 5.44 8.50 -4.25
N LEU A 80 4.56 8.77 -3.28
CA LEU A 80 4.42 7.93 -2.10
C LEU A 80 3.96 6.50 -2.46
N SER A 81 3.04 6.36 -3.42
CA SER A 81 2.60 5.05 -3.91
C SER A 81 3.75 4.28 -4.59
N LEU A 82 4.59 4.97 -5.37
CA LEU A 82 5.76 4.38 -6.03
C LEU A 82 6.85 3.98 -5.02
N ILE A 83 7.06 4.77 -3.96
CA ILE A 83 7.96 4.39 -2.86
C ILE A 83 7.46 3.10 -2.19
N GLY A 84 6.17 2.99 -1.90
CA GLY A 84 5.57 1.77 -1.34
C GLY A 84 5.69 0.56 -2.28
N LEU A 85 5.55 0.77 -3.59
CA LEU A 85 5.77 -0.26 -4.61
C LEU A 85 7.25 -0.69 -4.65
N GLY A 86 8.18 0.25 -4.65
CA GLY A 86 9.62 -0.03 -4.62
C GLY A 86 10.02 -0.85 -3.38
N LEU A 87 9.50 -0.46 -2.20
CA LEU A 87 9.70 -1.21 -0.97
C LEU A 87 9.14 -2.64 -1.09
N SER A 88 7.99 -2.79 -1.73
CA SER A 88 7.41 -4.11 -1.98
C SER A 88 8.28 -4.96 -2.91
N ALA A 89 8.80 -4.39 -3.98
CA ALA A 89 9.64 -5.09 -4.94
C ALA A 89 11.00 -5.51 -4.37
N VAL A 90 11.63 -4.61 -3.59
CA VAL A 90 13.00 -4.82 -3.10
C VAL A 90 13.03 -5.71 -1.85
N TYR A 91 12.03 -5.59 -0.97
CA TYR A 91 12.04 -6.28 0.31
C TYR A 91 10.92 -7.33 0.43
N PHE A 92 9.63 -6.92 0.26
CA PHE A 92 8.52 -7.82 0.60
C PHE A 92 8.41 -9.02 -0.33
N ILE A 93 8.64 -8.85 -1.64
CA ILE A 93 8.55 -9.98 -2.59
C ILE A 93 9.65 -11.01 -2.30
N PRO A 94 10.95 -10.67 -2.18
CA PRO A 94 11.98 -11.65 -1.83
C PRO A 94 11.74 -12.32 -0.48
N MET A 95 11.35 -11.56 0.53
CA MET A 95 11.09 -12.08 1.88
C MET A 95 9.90 -13.04 1.90
N ASN A 96 8.80 -12.68 1.23
CA ASN A 96 7.63 -13.54 1.10
C ASN A 96 7.95 -14.86 0.39
N ASN A 97 8.77 -14.80 -0.67
CA ASN A 97 9.22 -16.00 -1.37
C ASN A 97 10.06 -16.90 -0.44
N GLY A 98 10.89 -16.31 0.42
CA GLY A 98 11.64 -17.05 1.43
C GLY A 98 10.75 -17.76 2.45
N PHE A 99 9.69 -17.11 2.93
CA PHE A 99 8.71 -17.73 3.83
C PHE A 99 7.93 -18.86 3.14
N VAL A 100 7.49 -18.66 1.90
CA VAL A 100 6.78 -19.69 1.10
C VAL A 100 7.68 -20.89 0.83
N ALA A 101 8.93 -20.66 0.47
CA ALA A 101 9.91 -21.72 0.21
C ALA A 101 10.45 -22.38 1.51
N GLN A 102 10.06 -21.88 2.69
CA GLN A 102 10.55 -22.33 4.00
C GLN A 102 12.09 -22.38 4.06
N SER A 103 12.74 -21.37 3.46
CA SER A 103 14.19 -21.31 3.31
C SER A 103 14.92 -20.77 4.55
N PHE A 104 14.18 -20.41 5.60
CA PHE A 104 14.71 -19.87 6.85
C PHE A 104 14.71 -20.92 7.96
N THR A 105 15.74 -20.88 8.82
CA THR A 105 15.68 -21.58 10.11
C THR A 105 14.56 -20.98 10.98
N PRO A 106 14.09 -21.70 12.02
CA PRO A 106 13.05 -21.15 12.92
C PRO A 106 13.42 -19.79 13.53
N GLU A 107 14.69 -19.63 13.93
CA GLU A 107 15.21 -18.39 14.51
C GLU A 107 15.22 -17.24 13.49
N GLU A 108 15.70 -17.50 12.27
CA GLU A 108 15.69 -16.52 11.18
C GLU A 108 14.27 -16.15 10.79
N ALA A 109 13.35 -17.12 10.71
CA ALA A 109 11.95 -16.87 10.37
C ALA A 109 11.29 -15.93 11.38
N ARG A 110 11.56 -16.07 12.69
CA ARG A 110 11.06 -15.18 13.74
C ARG A 110 11.57 -13.77 13.56
N VAL A 111 12.90 -13.60 13.44
CA VAL A 111 13.53 -12.28 13.27
C VAL A 111 13.04 -11.60 11.99
N ASN A 112 12.97 -12.34 10.89
CA ASN A 112 12.51 -11.83 9.60
C ASN A 112 11.02 -11.44 9.64
N LEU A 113 10.16 -12.19 10.34
CA LEU A 113 8.76 -11.84 10.51
C LEU A 113 8.56 -10.56 11.33
N GLU A 114 9.31 -10.39 12.41
CA GLU A 114 9.25 -9.17 13.24
C GLU A 114 9.70 -7.94 12.44
N PHE A 115 10.77 -8.06 11.67
CA PHE A 115 11.23 -6.98 10.80
C PHE A 115 10.22 -6.69 9.67
N TRP A 116 9.67 -7.74 9.03
CA TRP A 116 8.62 -7.64 8.03
C TRP A 116 7.39 -6.92 8.58
N TYR A 117 6.96 -7.26 9.80
CA TYR A 117 5.83 -6.61 10.46
C TYR A 117 6.06 -5.12 10.71
N ASN A 118 7.22 -4.75 11.25
CA ASN A 118 7.56 -3.36 11.51
C ASN A 118 7.62 -2.54 10.19
N LEU A 119 8.26 -3.11 9.17
CA LEU A 119 8.36 -2.46 7.86
C LEU A 119 7.02 -2.38 7.14
N HIS A 120 6.11 -3.31 7.40
CA HIS A 120 4.74 -3.27 6.90
C HIS A 120 3.99 -2.02 7.38
N TRP A 121 4.17 -1.60 8.64
CA TRP A 121 3.57 -0.38 9.16
C TRP A 121 4.14 0.89 8.51
N VAL A 122 5.37 0.87 8.03
CA VAL A 122 5.91 1.94 7.18
C VAL A 122 5.11 2.02 5.87
N ARG A 123 4.79 0.88 5.23
CA ARG A 123 3.92 0.86 4.04
C ARG A 123 2.52 1.40 4.33
N VAL A 124 1.94 1.04 5.47
CA VAL A 124 0.64 1.57 5.92
C VAL A 124 0.71 3.09 6.06
N ALA A 125 1.74 3.63 6.72
CA ALA A 125 1.93 5.05 6.89
C ALA A 125 2.09 5.79 5.54
N LEU A 126 2.92 5.27 4.62
CA LEU A 126 3.08 5.82 3.27
C LEU A 126 1.75 5.86 2.51
N SER A 127 0.95 4.77 2.59
CA SER A 127 -0.36 4.69 1.96
C SER A 127 -1.37 5.66 2.59
N ALA A 128 -1.35 5.82 3.91
CA ALA A 128 -2.23 6.77 4.62
C ALA A 128 -1.92 8.22 4.20
N VAL A 129 -0.64 8.60 4.15
CA VAL A 129 -0.22 9.93 3.69
C VAL A 129 -0.55 10.12 2.21
N SER A 130 -0.35 9.10 1.36
CA SER A 130 -0.79 9.14 -0.05
C SER A 130 -2.30 9.38 -0.15
N CYS A 131 -3.11 8.67 0.63
CA CYS A 131 -4.57 8.84 0.67
C CYS A 131 -4.95 10.28 1.10
N LEU A 132 -4.26 10.84 2.09
CA LEU A 132 -4.47 12.24 2.49
C LEU A 132 -4.19 13.21 1.33
N PHE A 133 -3.11 13.02 0.58
CA PHE A 133 -2.81 13.83 -0.60
C PHE A 133 -3.88 13.70 -1.69
N THR A 134 -4.51 12.53 -1.88
CA THR A 134 -5.63 12.39 -2.82
C THR A 134 -6.85 13.21 -2.39
N LEU A 135 -7.13 13.32 -1.08
CA LEU A 135 -8.20 14.17 -0.54
C LEU A 135 -7.90 15.66 -0.75
N LEU A 136 -6.67 16.09 -0.46
CA LEU A 136 -6.24 17.47 -0.67
C LEU A 136 -6.29 17.87 -2.16
N ALA A 137 -5.87 16.98 -3.05
CA ALA A 137 -5.93 17.17 -4.49
C ALA A 137 -7.38 17.31 -4.99
N PHE A 138 -8.29 16.48 -4.49
CA PHE A 138 -9.71 16.57 -4.81
C PHE A 138 -10.29 17.91 -4.34
N LYS A 139 -10.04 18.31 -3.09
CA LYS A 139 -10.47 19.62 -2.56
C LYS A 139 -9.98 20.77 -3.43
N ALA A 140 -8.70 20.77 -3.80
CA ALA A 140 -8.12 21.79 -4.67
C ALA A 140 -8.77 21.82 -6.06
N THR A 141 -9.13 20.66 -6.61
CA THR A 141 -9.83 20.55 -7.90
C THR A 141 -11.22 21.15 -7.84
N VAL A 142 -11.98 20.87 -6.78
CA VAL A 142 -13.34 21.41 -6.59
C VAL A 142 -13.31 22.92 -6.42
N ASN A 143 -12.40 23.43 -5.58
CA ASN A 143 -12.27 24.89 -5.36
C ASN A 143 -11.93 25.65 -6.65
N ALA A 144 -11.02 25.11 -7.47
CA ALA A 144 -10.69 25.74 -8.76
C ALA A 144 -11.87 25.79 -9.72
N ARG A 145 -12.72 24.76 -9.75
CA ARG A 145 -13.95 24.77 -10.57
C ARG A 145 -14.96 25.82 -10.11
N HIS A 146 -15.15 25.97 -8.80
CA HIS A 146 -16.06 26.99 -8.25
C HIS A 146 -15.64 28.43 -8.62
N GLN A 147 -14.34 28.70 -8.61
CA GLN A 147 -13.81 30.03 -9.00
C GLN A 147 -14.11 30.35 -10.47
N ILE A 148 -14.01 29.37 -11.37
CA ILE A 148 -14.28 29.56 -12.81
C ILE A 148 -15.78 29.81 -13.07
N ILE A 149 -16.69 29.25 -12.28
CA ILE A 149 -18.14 29.42 -12.46
C ILE A 149 -18.61 30.82 -11.96
N GLN A 150 -17.86 31.41 -11.03
CA GLN A 150 -18.18 32.71 -10.42
C GLN A 150 -17.54 33.91 -11.13
N SER A 151 -16.62 33.67 -12.04
CA SER A 151 -15.96 34.70 -12.91
C SER A 151 -16.68 34.86 -14.23
#